data_2ee6ccc13a06e0280088c9e2a87d83d1
#
_entry.id   2ee6ccc13a06e0280088c9e2a87d83d1
#
_cell.length_a   1.000
_cell.length_b   1.000
_cell.length_c   1.000
_cell.angle_alpha   90.00
_cell.angle_beta   90.00
_cell.angle_gamma   90.00
#
_symmetry.space_group_name_H-M   'P 1'
#
loop_
_entity.id
_entity.type
_entity.pdbx_description
1 polymer ?
#
loop_
_entity_poly.entity_id
_entity_poly.type
_entity_poly.pdbx_seq_one_letter_code
_entity_poly.pdbx_strand_id
1 'polypeptide(L)'
;MEADGRNLLARGRVATRLPAQDLERARRFYSEKLGLEPVDERPGGLLYRCGGTEFAVFRSAGTSPGTFTQMGWQVDDIEAVVSELRRRGVVFEAVDLPGFRTEDGIAEIEGNYPSKGARGERAAWFRDSEGNLLGIGEPVV
;
A
#
# COMPACT_ATOMS: atom_id res chain seq x y z
N MET A 1 -13.33 -31.71 16.50
CA MET A 1 -12.40 -31.84 15.41
C MET A 1 -11.05 -31.25 15.75
N GLU A 2 -10.01 -32.01 15.52
CA GLU A 2 -8.67 -31.52 15.79
C GLU A 2 -8.16 -30.61 14.70
N ALA A 3 -7.38 -29.64 15.10
CA ALA A 3 -6.68 -28.80 14.16
C ALA A 3 -5.56 -29.59 13.50
N ASP A 4 -5.55 -29.61 12.18
CA ASP A 4 -4.47 -30.18 11.41
C ASP A 4 -3.35 -29.13 11.37
N GLY A 5 -2.13 -29.48 11.83
CA GLY A 5 -0.99 -28.54 11.83
C GLY A 5 -0.71 -27.95 10.47
N ARG A 6 -1.04 -28.66 9.38
CA ARG A 6 -0.86 -28.16 8.02
C ARG A 6 -1.80 -27.01 7.68
N ASN A 7 -2.86 -26.82 8.46
CA ASN A 7 -3.88 -25.79 8.17
C ASN A 7 -3.85 -24.61 9.13
N LEU A 8 -2.93 -24.57 10.06
CA LEU A 8 -2.95 -23.55 11.10
C LEU A 8 -2.81 -22.13 10.52
N LEU A 9 -1.85 -21.92 9.64
CA LEU A 9 -1.70 -20.60 9.01
C LEU A 9 -2.80 -20.32 8.00
N ALA A 10 -3.29 -21.35 7.31
CA ALA A 10 -4.38 -21.16 6.35
C ALA A 10 -5.67 -20.69 7.02
N ARG A 11 -5.82 -20.92 8.31
CA ARG A 11 -6.97 -20.44 9.09
C ARG A 11 -6.74 -19.05 9.68
N GLY A 12 -5.52 -18.55 9.64
CA GLY A 12 -5.20 -17.23 10.12
C GLY A 12 -5.71 -16.17 9.18
N ARG A 13 -5.83 -14.96 9.67
CA ARG A 13 -6.16 -13.80 8.86
C ARG A 13 -4.90 -13.04 8.56
N VAL A 14 -4.72 -12.70 7.29
CA VAL A 14 -3.57 -11.88 6.89
C VAL A 14 -3.78 -10.47 7.40
N ALA A 15 -2.76 -9.94 8.07
CA ALA A 15 -2.79 -8.59 8.60
C ALA A 15 -1.58 -7.83 8.07
N THR A 16 -1.82 -6.74 7.37
CA THR A 16 -0.76 -5.89 6.83
C THR A 16 -0.31 -4.89 7.89
N ARG A 17 1.00 -4.75 8.07
CA ARG A 17 1.58 -3.84 9.04
C ARG A 17 2.74 -3.08 8.43
N LEU A 18 2.76 -1.77 8.66
CA LEU A 18 3.81 -0.89 8.17
C LEU A 18 4.54 -0.26 9.36
N PRO A 19 5.87 -0.25 9.38
CA PRO A 19 6.60 0.35 10.48
C PRO A 19 6.65 1.88 10.38
N ALA A 20 6.66 2.54 11.53
CA ALA A 20 6.84 3.98 11.62
C ALA A 20 7.73 4.32 12.81
N GLN A 21 8.79 5.09 12.58
CA GLN A 21 9.60 5.58 13.69
C GLN A 21 8.88 6.69 14.44
N ASP A 22 8.05 7.45 13.76
CA ASP A 22 7.30 8.56 14.34
C ASP A 22 5.82 8.43 13.96
N LEU A 23 5.01 7.93 14.89
CA LEU A 23 3.59 7.70 14.64
C LEU A 23 2.82 8.98 14.38
N GLU A 24 3.18 10.10 15.03
CA GLU A 24 2.51 11.37 14.77
C GLU A 24 2.78 11.87 13.37
N ARG A 25 4.02 11.76 12.93
CA ARG A 25 4.38 12.13 11.56
C ARG A 25 3.66 11.26 10.55
N ALA A 26 3.60 9.95 10.81
CA ALA A 26 2.86 9.04 9.95
C ALA A 26 1.38 9.40 9.90
N ARG A 27 0.79 9.66 11.07
CA ARG A 27 -0.63 10.02 11.13
C ARG A 27 -0.92 11.28 10.30
N ARG A 28 -0.05 12.29 10.39
CA ARG A 28 -0.22 13.50 9.59
C ARG A 28 -0.09 13.23 8.09
N PHE A 29 0.89 12.40 7.71
CA PHE A 29 1.06 12.07 6.29
C PHE A 29 -0.19 11.36 5.74
N TYR A 30 -0.68 10.35 6.44
CA TYR A 30 -1.83 9.59 5.97
C TYR A 30 -3.08 10.46 5.92
N SER A 31 -3.25 11.37 6.86
CA SER A 31 -4.38 12.31 6.86
C SER A 31 -4.27 13.34 5.74
N GLU A 32 -3.16 14.06 5.69
CA GLU A 32 -3.01 15.20 4.78
C GLU A 32 -2.75 14.78 3.34
N LYS A 33 -1.93 13.74 3.14
CA LYS A 33 -1.52 13.32 1.81
C LYS A 33 -2.41 12.24 1.22
N LEU A 34 -2.93 11.34 2.04
CA LEU A 34 -3.74 10.23 1.55
C LEU A 34 -5.23 10.39 1.86
N GLY A 35 -5.59 11.33 2.72
CA GLY A 35 -6.99 11.54 3.10
C GLY A 35 -7.54 10.43 3.98
N LEU A 36 -6.67 9.74 4.72
CA LEU A 36 -7.06 8.60 5.55
C LEU A 36 -6.95 8.95 7.04
N GLU A 37 -8.05 8.75 7.77
CA GLU A 37 -8.06 8.90 9.22
C GLU A 37 -8.09 7.52 9.86
N PRO A 38 -7.33 7.30 10.95
CA PRO A 38 -7.36 5.99 11.58
C PRO A 38 -8.70 5.73 12.25
N VAL A 39 -9.14 4.48 12.23
CA VAL A 39 -10.36 4.06 12.92
C VAL A 39 -10.08 3.69 14.36
N ASP A 40 -8.83 3.47 14.73
CA ASP A 40 -8.40 3.22 16.10
C ASP A 40 -6.98 3.72 16.27
N GLU A 41 -6.69 4.34 17.40
CA GLU A 41 -5.35 4.86 17.72
C GLU A 41 -4.95 4.34 19.08
N ARG A 42 -3.75 3.79 19.16
CA ARG A 42 -3.15 3.30 20.38
C ARG A 42 -1.72 3.83 20.50
N PRO A 43 -1.12 3.82 21.69
CA PRO A 43 0.28 4.26 21.81
C PRO A 43 1.24 3.49 20.90
N GLY A 44 0.92 2.25 20.57
CA GLY A 44 1.76 1.41 19.72
C GLY A 44 1.41 1.43 18.24
N GLY A 45 0.30 2.06 17.85
CA GLY A 45 -0.07 2.00 16.44
C GLY A 45 -1.37 2.67 16.06
N LEU A 46 -1.58 2.71 14.75
CA LEU A 46 -2.76 3.29 14.12
C LEU A 46 -3.39 2.21 13.24
N LEU A 47 -4.70 2.10 13.30
CA LEU A 47 -5.44 1.15 12.46
C LEU A 47 -6.24 1.91 11.41
N TYR A 48 -6.08 1.53 10.16
CA TYR A 48 -6.81 2.13 9.05
C TYR A 48 -7.71 1.10 8.39
N ARG A 49 -8.84 1.56 7.87
CA ARG A 49 -9.78 0.69 7.16
C ARG A 49 -10.08 1.29 5.79
N CYS A 50 -9.92 0.48 4.74
CA CYS A 50 -10.14 0.88 3.37
C CYS A 50 -10.88 -0.25 2.64
N GLY A 51 -12.06 0.06 2.07
CA GLY A 51 -12.78 -0.89 1.24
C GLY A 51 -13.05 -2.25 1.89
N GLY A 52 -13.31 -2.28 3.18
CA GLY A 52 -13.54 -3.54 3.91
C GLY A 52 -12.28 -4.27 4.32
N THR A 53 -11.11 -3.71 4.02
CA THR A 53 -9.82 -4.27 4.44
C THR A 53 -9.14 -3.34 5.45
N GLU A 54 -8.16 -3.86 6.16
CA GLU A 54 -7.49 -3.10 7.20
C GLU A 54 -5.98 -3.23 7.08
N PHE A 55 -5.28 -2.17 7.49
CA PHE A 55 -3.84 -2.23 7.72
C PHE A 55 -3.50 -1.38 8.93
N ALA A 56 -2.37 -1.67 9.53
CA ALA A 56 -1.92 -0.94 10.70
C ALA A 56 -0.56 -0.30 10.44
N VAL A 57 -0.33 0.86 11.04
CA VAL A 57 0.99 1.49 11.10
C VAL A 57 1.43 1.37 12.54
N PHE A 58 2.54 0.68 12.79
CA PHE A 58 2.97 0.39 14.15
C PHE A 58 4.29 1.10 14.48
N ARG A 59 4.46 1.43 15.77
CA ARG A 59 5.70 2.06 16.23
C ARG A 59 6.86 1.07 16.10
N SER A 60 7.93 1.50 15.44
CA SER A 60 9.10 0.67 15.21
C SER A 60 10.37 1.49 15.40
N ALA A 61 11.41 0.86 15.95
CA ALA A 61 12.73 1.49 16.02
C ALA A 61 13.44 1.46 14.66
N GLY A 62 13.07 0.49 13.79
CA GLY A 62 13.68 0.36 12.47
C GLY A 62 12.95 1.15 11.40
N THR A 63 13.63 1.37 10.29
CA THR A 63 13.04 2.00 9.10
C THR A 63 12.95 1.00 7.97
N SER A 64 11.99 1.24 7.09
CA SER A 64 11.91 0.51 5.84
C SER A 64 13.00 1.00 4.89
N PRO A 65 13.69 0.10 4.16
CA PRO A 65 14.64 0.52 3.13
C PRO A 65 13.95 1.17 1.93
N GLY A 66 12.64 0.94 1.75
CA GLY A 66 11.89 1.53 0.65
C GLY A 66 12.31 1.02 -0.73
N THR A 67 12.86 -0.18 -0.80
CA THR A 67 13.40 -0.74 -2.06
C THR A 67 12.46 -1.72 -2.72
N PHE A 68 11.34 -2.05 -2.10
CA PHE A 68 10.33 -2.94 -2.64
C PHE A 68 8.97 -2.53 -2.10
N THR A 69 7.92 -2.88 -2.85
CA THR A 69 6.54 -2.55 -2.44
C THR A 69 6.15 -3.36 -1.20
N GLN A 70 5.78 -2.67 -0.15
CA GLN A 70 5.40 -3.30 1.13
C GLN A 70 3.91 -3.52 1.24
N MET A 71 3.13 -2.65 0.64
CA MET A 71 1.68 -2.71 0.65
C MET A 71 1.15 -1.95 -0.56
N GLY A 72 -0.05 -2.29 -1.01
CA GLY A 72 -0.69 -1.56 -2.09
C GLY A 72 -2.19 -1.51 -1.92
N TRP A 73 -2.80 -0.61 -2.65
CA TRP A 73 -4.25 -0.52 -2.77
C TRP A 73 -4.64 -0.93 -4.18
N GLN A 74 -5.67 -1.76 -4.29
CA GLN A 74 -6.33 -1.99 -5.55
C GLN A 74 -7.44 -0.95 -5.69
N VAL A 75 -7.44 -0.22 -6.80
CA VAL A 75 -8.40 0.85 -7.05
C VAL A 75 -9.08 0.63 -8.40
N ASP A 76 -10.23 1.28 -8.59
CA ASP A 76 -11.00 1.15 -9.82
C ASP A 76 -10.54 2.13 -10.90
N ASP A 77 -9.98 3.28 -10.52
CA ASP A 77 -9.55 4.32 -11.45
C ASP A 77 -8.25 4.93 -10.96
N ILE A 78 -7.14 4.37 -11.44
CA ILE A 78 -5.82 4.79 -10.97
C ILE A 78 -5.50 6.23 -11.39
N GLU A 79 -5.97 6.67 -12.54
CA GLU A 79 -5.70 8.04 -12.98
C GLU A 79 -6.33 9.06 -12.06
N ALA A 80 -7.57 8.81 -11.63
CA ALA A 80 -8.24 9.68 -10.68
C ALA A 80 -7.53 9.70 -9.33
N VAL A 81 -7.09 8.53 -8.84
CA VAL A 81 -6.39 8.42 -7.57
C VAL A 81 -5.04 9.14 -7.62
N VAL A 82 -4.25 8.89 -8.65
CA VAL A 82 -2.94 9.54 -8.81
C VAL A 82 -3.10 11.05 -8.89
N SER A 83 -4.07 11.52 -9.65
CA SER A 83 -4.34 12.96 -9.78
C SER A 83 -4.70 13.58 -8.43
N GLU A 84 -5.57 12.95 -7.67
CA GLU A 84 -5.97 13.46 -6.36
C GLU A 84 -4.80 13.47 -5.37
N LEU A 85 -4.02 12.41 -5.33
CA LEU A 85 -2.87 12.34 -4.43
C LEU A 85 -1.80 13.37 -4.80
N ARG A 86 -1.57 13.62 -6.09
CA ARG A 86 -0.68 14.69 -6.51
C ARG A 86 -1.17 16.05 -6.06
N ARG A 87 -2.46 16.28 -6.15
CA ARG A 87 -3.06 17.53 -5.67
C ARG A 87 -2.80 17.71 -4.17
N ARG A 88 -2.72 16.64 -3.42
CA ARG A 88 -2.40 16.66 -1.98
C ARG A 88 -0.90 16.72 -1.69
N GLY A 89 -0.08 16.69 -2.72
CA GLY A 89 1.36 16.84 -2.57
C GLY A 89 2.14 15.52 -2.55
N VAL A 90 1.50 14.39 -2.90
CA VAL A 90 2.22 13.12 -3.04
C VAL A 90 3.10 13.16 -4.28
N VAL A 91 4.35 12.72 -4.13
CA VAL A 91 5.31 12.61 -5.22
C VAL A 91 5.42 11.14 -5.62
N PHE A 92 5.10 10.84 -6.87
CA PHE A 92 5.16 9.47 -7.35
C PHE A 92 6.55 9.14 -7.87
N GLU A 93 6.97 7.88 -7.65
CA GLU A 93 8.26 7.39 -8.07
C GLU A 93 8.30 7.22 -9.59
N ALA A 94 9.44 7.50 -10.20
CA ALA A 94 9.69 7.17 -11.59
C ALA A 94 10.42 5.84 -11.63
N VAL A 95 9.86 4.89 -12.36
CA VAL A 95 10.42 3.54 -12.48
C VAL A 95 10.73 3.27 -13.95
N ASP A 96 11.94 2.79 -14.23
CA ASP A 96 12.36 2.42 -15.57
C ASP A 96 13.13 1.10 -15.48
N LEU A 97 12.43 0.01 -15.75
CA LEU A 97 12.96 -1.35 -15.64
C LEU A 97 12.73 -2.09 -16.95
N PRO A 98 13.53 -3.15 -17.21
CA PRO A 98 13.24 -4.01 -18.35
C PRO A 98 11.82 -4.58 -18.22
N GLY A 99 10.99 -4.32 -19.22
CA GLY A 99 9.62 -4.82 -19.25
C GLY A 99 8.55 -3.80 -18.89
N PHE A 100 8.88 -2.75 -18.15
CA PHE A 100 7.92 -1.66 -17.93
C PHE A 100 8.62 -0.41 -17.38
N ARG A 101 7.99 0.72 -17.64
CA ARG A 101 8.40 2.00 -17.06
C ARG A 101 7.20 2.87 -16.82
N THR A 102 7.31 3.80 -15.88
CA THR A 102 6.26 4.75 -15.61
C THR A 102 6.25 5.85 -16.67
N GLU A 103 5.04 6.21 -17.10
CA GLU A 103 4.81 7.40 -17.90
C GLU A 103 3.82 8.24 -17.11
N ASP A 104 4.23 9.44 -16.74
CA ASP A 104 3.44 10.31 -15.89
C ASP A 104 3.02 9.60 -14.57
N GLY A 105 3.96 8.83 -14.03
CA GLY A 105 3.79 8.16 -12.74
C GLY A 105 3.08 6.81 -12.78
N ILE A 106 2.59 6.38 -13.95
CA ILE A 106 1.83 5.13 -14.08
C ILE A 106 2.54 4.20 -15.05
N ALA A 107 2.72 2.94 -14.65
CA ALA A 107 3.28 1.91 -15.51
C ALA A 107 2.22 0.87 -15.84
N GLU A 108 2.32 0.24 -17.00
CA GLU A 108 1.49 -0.87 -17.38
C GLU A 108 2.31 -2.15 -17.27
N ILE A 109 1.81 -3.14 -16.54
CA ILE A 109 2.53 -4.37 -16.25
C ILE A 109 1.69 -5.54 -16.76
N GLU A 110 2.29 -6.38 -17.60
CA GLU A 110 1.63 -7.61 -18.04
C GLU A 110 1.77 -8.69 -16.97
N GLY A 111 0.81 -9.58 -16.91
CA GLY A 111 0.88 -10.70 -15.99
C GLY A 111 0.67 -10.28 -14.55
N ASN A 112 -0.53 -9.99 -14.22
CA ASN A 112 -0.93 -9.58 -12.87
C ASN A 112 -0.80 -10.73 -11.86
N TYR A 113 -0.86 -10.43 -10.58
CA TYR A 113 -0.92 -11.51 -9.60
C TYR A 113 -2.24 -12.28 -9.70
N PRO A 114 -2.23 -13.56 -9.36
CA PRO A 114 -3.46 -14.38 -9.42
C PRO A 114 -4.62 -13.79 -8.63
N SER A 115 -4.33 -13.10 -7.54
CA SER A 115 -5.36 -12.52 -6.67
C SER A 115 -6.24 -11.48 -7.35
N LYS A 116 -5.78 -10.88 -8.44
CA LYS A 116 -6.54 -9.84 -9.13
C LYS A 116 -7.36 -10.36 -10.31
N GLY A 117 -7.09 -11.58 -10.76
CA GLY A 117 -7.85 -12.21 -11.84
C GLY A 117 -7.83 -11.43 -13.15
N ALA A 118 -6.77 -10.69 -13.43
CA ALA A 118 -6.67 -9.83 -14.60
C ALA A 118 -5.45 -10.21 -15.43
N ARG A 119 -5.41 -9.72 -16.67
CA ARG A 119 -4.28 -9.99 -17.57
C ARG A 119 -3.11 -9.05 -17.35
N GLY A 120 -3.31 -7.97 -16.63
CA GLY A 120 -2.28 -6.99 -16.37
C GLY A 120 -2.70 -6.02 -15.28
N GLU A 121 -1.85 -5.03 -15.07
CA GLU A 121 -2.10 -4.03 -14.04
C GLU A 121 -1.51 -2.70 -14.48
N ARG A 122 -2.22 -1.62 -14.18
CA ARG A 122 -1.66 -0.28 -14.22
C ARG A 122 -1.27 0.07 -12.79
N ALA A 123 -0.05 0.54 -12.58
CA ALA A 123 0.49 0.70 -11.24
C ALA A 123 1.25 2.00 -11.06
N ALA A 124 1.24 2.52 -9.84
CA ALA A 124 2.00 3.69 -9.45
C ALA A 124 2.54 3.48 -8.04
N TRP A 125 3.66 4.13 -7.72
CA TRP A 125 4.34 3.94 -6.44
C TRP A 125 4.73 5.27 -5.82
N PHE A 126 4.64 5.32 -4.50
CA PHE A 126 5.08 6.48 -3.72
C PHE A 126 5.58 6.00 -2.36
N ARG A 127 6.31 6.88 -1.66
CA ARG A 127 6.76 6.58 -0.29
C ARG A 127 5.94 7.36 0.71
N ASP A 128 5.64 6.72 1.83
CA ASP A 128 5.06 7.46 2.94
C ASP A 128 6.14 8.22 3.71
N SER A 129 5.74 8.90 4.79
CA SER A 129 6.66 9.71 5.59
C SER A 129 7.72 8.88 6.31
N GLU A 130 7.52 7.56 6.40
CA GLU A 130 8.40 6.67 7.14
C GLU A 130 9.31 5.84 6.22
N GLY A 131 9.27 6.13 4.91
CA GLY A 131 10.10 5.44 3.94
C GLY A 131 9.52 4.15 3.41
N ASN A 132 8.29 3.82 3.77
CA ASN A 132 7.63 2.64 3.22
C ASN A 132 7.25 2.88 1.76
N LEU A 133 7.63 1.96 0.89
CA LEU A 133 7.24 2.03 -0.52
C LEU A 133 5.87 1.40 -0.68
N LEU A 134 4.93 2.19 -1.16
CA LEU A 134 3.53 1.79 -1.30
C LEU A 134 3.12 1.85 -2.75
N GLY A 135 2.20 0.97 -3.15
CA GLY A 135 1.72 0.88 -4.52
C GLY A 135 0.22 1.09 -4.63
N ILE A 136 -0.18 1.51 -5.81
CA ILE A 136 -1.59 1.61 -6.20
C ILE A 136 -1.71 0.85 -7.51
N GLY A 137 -2.72 0.00 -7.63
CA GLY A 137 -2.90 -0.80 -8.83
C GLY A 137 -4.34 -0.85 -9.29
N GLU A 138 -4.52 -0.80 -10.60
CA GLU A 138 -5.81 -1.00 -11.25
C GLU A 138 -5.70 -2.22 -12.13
N PRO A 139 -6.55 -3.25 -11.96
CA PRO A 139 -6.49 -4.43 -12.81
C PRO A 139 -6.89 -4.09 -14.25
N VAL A 140 -6.19 -4.68 -15.22
CA VAL A 140 -6.51 -4.58 -16.65
C VAL A 140 -7.13 -5.92 -17.05
N VAL A 141 -8.42 -5.90 -17.30
CA VAL A 141 -9.19 -7.12 -17.64
C VAL A 141 -9.40 -7.28 -19.15
#